data_a0d7d22aa51f70792086a3673bbe964f
#
_entry.id   a0d7d22aa51f70792086a3673bbe964f
#
_cell.length_a   1.000
_cell.length_b   1.000
_cell.length_c   1.000
_cell.angle_alpha   90.00
_cell.angle_beta   90.00
_cell.angle_gamma   90.00
#
_symmetry.space_group_name_H-M   'P 1'
#
loop_
_entity.id
_entity.type
_entity.pdbx_description
1 polymer ?
#
loop_
_entity_poly.entity_id
_entity_poly.type
_entity_poly.pdbx_seq_one_letter_code
_entity_poly.pdbx_strand_id
1 'polypeptide(L)'
;MDGRFDVAVIGGGVVGLAILRRLAMAGLSCVLLEKGADILSGASKGNSALLHTGFDAPHGSTELACMQAGHAEYLSIREKLNLPLLETSALVVAWSEEERAALPGIVAKAHKNGVKDVALLTR
;
A
#
# COMPACT_ATOMS: atom_id res chain seq x y z
N MET A 1 -23.19 -21.59 -19.38
CA MET A 1 -22.12 -21.47 -18.38
C MET A 1 -22.56 -22.27 -17.18
N ASP A 2 -21.81 -23.26 -16.75
CA ASP A 2 -22.21 -24.20 -15.68
C ASP A 2 -22.26 -23.59 -14.27
N GLY A 3 -22.14 -22.30 -14.11
CA GLY A 3 -22.21 -21.60 -12.82
C GLY A 3 -21.11 -22.01 -11.81
N ARG A 4 -20.06 -22.70 -12.27
CA ARG A 4 -18.95 -23.13 -11.43
C ARG A 4 -17.81 -22.15 -11.52
N PHE A 5 -17.25 -21.80 -10.36
CA PHE A 5 -16.06 -20.95 -10.22
C PHE A 5 -15.00 -21.74 -9.47
N ASP A 6 -13.73 -21.49 -9.80
CA ASP A 6 -12.59 -22.07 -9.08
C ASP A 6 -12.44 -21.45 -7.69
N VAL A 7 -12.74 -20.14 -7.58
CA VAL A 7 -12.59 -19.37 -6.33
C VAL A 7 -13.74 -18.38 -6.16
N ALA A 8 -14.27 -18.33 -4.94
CA ALA A 8 -15.16 -17.27 -4.47
C ALA A 8 -14.41 -16.32 -3.52
N VAL A 9 -14.34 -15.04 -3.88
CA VAL A 9 -13.77 -13.98 -3.02
C VAL A 9 -14.91 -13.30 -2.28
N ILE A 10 -14.88 -13.32 -0.96
CA ILE A 10 -15.92 -12.72 -0.12
C ILE A 10 -15.44 -11.36 0.38
N GLY A 11 -16.12 -10.30 -0.05
CA GLY A 11 -15.84 -8.91 0.29
C GLY A 11 -15.16 -8.14 -0.85
N GLY A 12 -15.80 -7.07 -1.30
CA GLY A 12 -15.35 -6.17 -2.37
C GLY A 12 -14.53 -4.97 -1.88
N GLY A 13 -13.81 -5.10 -0.75
CA GLY A 13 -12.82 -4.11 -0.32
C GLY A 13 -11.52 -4.20 -1.12
N VAL A 14 -10.57 -3.29 -0.87
CA VAL A 14 -9.29 -3.23 -1.60
C VAL A 14 -8.53 -4.56 -1.56
N VAL A 15 -8.56 -5.28 -0.45
CA VAL A 15 -7.89 -6.58 -0.31
C VAL A 15 -8.57 -7.63 -1.19
N GLY A 16 -9.89 -7.76 -1.12
CA GLY A 16 -10.65 -8.72 -1.94
C GLY A 16 -10.48 -8.46 -3.44
N LEU A 17 -10.52 -7.18 -3.86
CA LEU A 17 -10.29 -6.80 -5.25
C LEU A 17 -8.86 -7.09 -5.72
N ALA A 18 -7.86 -6.87 -4.87
CA ALA A 18 -6.47 -7.20 -5.19
C ALA A 18 -6.27 -8.73 -5.35
N ILE A 19 -6.88 -9.52 -4.46
CA ILE A 19 -6.89 -10.99 -4.54
C ILE A 19 -7.58 -11.45 -5.82
N LEU A 20 -8.80 -10.93 -6.09
CA LEU A 20 -9.56 -11.25 -7.30
C LEU A 20 -8.73 -10.98 -8.56
N ARG A 21 -8.13 -9.78 -8.65
CA ARG A 21 -7.25 -9.42 -9.76
C ARG A 21 -6.11 -10.42 -9.92
N ARG A 22 -5.42 -10.76 -8.83
CA ARG A 22 -4.28 -11.68 -8.89
C ARG A 22 -4.68 -13.08 -9.34
N LEU A 23 -5.79 -13.61 -8.85
CA LEU A 23 -6.31 -14.92 -9.22
C LEU A 23 -6.79 -14.95 -10.68
N ALA A 24 -7.50 -13.92 -11.13
CA ALA A 24 -7.92 -13.78 -12.51
C ALA A 24 -6.73 -13.70 -13.49
N MET A 25 -5.66 -12.97 -13.12
CA MET A 25 -4.41 -12.94 -13.90
C MET A 25 -3.69 -14.29 -13.93
N ALA A 26 -3.91 -15.15 -12.93
CA ALA A 26 -3.44 -16.53 -12.93
C ALA A 26 -4.31 -17.50 -13.75
N GLY A 27 -5.36 -17.00 -14.41
CA GLY A 27 -6.25 -17.77 -15.27
C GLY A 27 -7.38 -18.50 -14.55
N LEU A 28 -7.58 -18.21 -13.25
CA LEU A 28 -8.67 -18.83 -12.47
C LEU A 28 -10.02 -18.15 -12.75
N SER A 29 -11.06 -18.96 -12.81
CA SER A 29 -12.46 -18.49 -12.87
C SER A 29 -12.89 -18.05 -11.47
N CYS A 30 -13.12 -16.75 -11.28
CA CYS A 30 -13.41 -16.19 -9.95
C CYS A 30 -14.77 -15.51 -9.90
N VAL A 31 -15.44 -15.56 -8.74
CA VAL A 31 -16.60 -14.75 -8.40
C VAL A 31 -16.29 -13.90 -7.18
N LEU A 32 -16.73 -12.64 -7.20
CA LEU A 32 -16.67 -11.74 -6.04
C LEU A 32 -18.08 -11.60 -5.46
N LEU A 33 -18.20 -11.79 -4.16
CA LEU A 33 -19.43 -11.62 -3.40
C LEU A 33 -19.26 -10.44 -2.44
N GLU A 34 -20.04 -9.36 -2.67
CA GLU A 34 -20.07 -8.19 -1.79
C GLU A 34 -21.47 -8.05 -1.19
N LYS A 35 -21.55 -7.80 0.12
CA LYS A 35 -22.82 -7.62 0.83
C LYS A 35 -23.43 -6.23 0.63
N GLY A 36 -22.61 -5.24 0.32
CA GLY A 36 -23.02 -3.86 0.09
C GLY A 36 -23.58 -3.66 -1.32
N ALA A 37 -24.20 -2.51 -1.55
CA ALA A 37 -24.71 -2.13 -2.87
C ALA A 37 -23.57 -1.80 -3.86
N ASP A 38 -22.36 -1.56 -3.36
CA ASP A 38 -21.19 -1.22 -4.19
C ASP A 38 -19.90 -1.75 -3.55
N ILE A 39 -18.87 -1.95 -4.38
CA ILE A 39 -17.52 -2.28 -3.93
C ILE A 39 -16.88 -1.08 -3.20
N LEU A 40 -15.85 -1.36 -2.39
CA LEU A 40 -15.09 -0.35 -1.63
C LEU A 40 -15.93 0.49 -0.65
N SER A 41 -17.16 0.10 -0.35
CA SER A 41 -18.09 0.84 0.51
C SER A 41 -17.74 0.83 2.01
N GLY A 42 -16.81 -0.04 2.41
CA GLY A 42 -16.33 -0.16 3.79
C GLY A 42 -15.08 0.68 4.09
N ALA A 43 -14.17 0.14 4.90
CA ALA A 43 -12.94 0.80 5.34
C ALA A 43 -12.04 1.27 4.18
N SER A 44 -12.07 0.60 3.05
CA SER A 44 -11.28 0.98 1.87
C SER A 44 -11.64 2.36 1.30
N LYS A 45 -12.85 2.87 1.56
CA LYS A 45 -13.29 4.20 1.12
C LYS A 45 -12.67 5.32 1.96
N GLY A 46 -12.32 5.04 3.21
CA GLY A 46 -11.79 6.01 4.18
C GLY A 46 -10.28 5.93 4.35
N ASN A 47 -9.52 5.58 3.31
CA ASN A 47 -8.06 5.54 3.36
C ASN A 47 -7.43 6.94 3.16
N SER A 48 -6.15 7.07 3.53
CA SER A 48 -5.37 8.30 3.40
C SER A 48 -4.84 8.58 2.00
N ALA A 49 -5.02 7.66 1.06
CA ALA A 49 -4.45 7.69 -0.30
C ALA A 49 -2.93 7.85 -0.36
N LEU A 50 -2.21 7.44 0.68
CA LEU A 50 -0.75 7.46 0.71
C LEU A 50 -0.19 6.17 0.12
N LEU A 51 0.73 6.30 -0.82
CA LEU A 51 1.52 5.19 -1.34
C LEU A 51 2.78 5.04 -0.47
N HIS A 52 2.70 4.15 0.51
CA HIS A 52 3.76 3.95 1.50
C HIS A 52 5.00 3.30 0.90
N THR A 53 6.18 3.79 1.30
CA THR A 53 7.50 3.26 0.89
C THR A 53 8.04 2.21 1.86
N GLY A 54 7.49 2.15 3.09
CA GLY A 54 7.97 1.30 4.17
C GLY A 54 9.10 1.91 5.00
N PHE A 55 9.31 3.25 4.94
CA PHE A 55 10.40 3.93 5.65
C PHE A 55 10.35 3.70 7.15
N ASP A 56 9.16 3.62 7.74
CA ASP A 56 8.89 3.47 9.17
C ASP A 56 8.46 2.06 9.59
N ALA A 57 8.31 1.14 8.64
CA ALA A 57 7.93 -0.24 8.94
C ALA A 57 9.01 -0.98 9.75
N PRO A 58 8.65 -1.99 10.55
CA PRO A 58 9.64 -2.81 11.26
C PRO A 58 10.56 -3.52 10.27
N HIS A 59 11.88 -3.36 10.46
CA HIS A 59 12.87 -3.96 9.57
C HIS A 59 12.76 -5.49 9.53
N GLY A 60 12.78 -6.07 8.32
CA GLY A 60 12.68 -7.51 8.10
C GLY A 60 11.27 -8.09 8.30
N SER A 61 10.26 -7.25 8.52
CA SER A 61 8.88 -7.70 8.70
C SER A 61 8.18 -8.03 7.38
N THR A 62 7.12 -8.84 7.47
CA THR A 62 6.20 -9.07 6.36
C THR A 62 5.53 -7.77 5.91
N GLU A 63 5.25 -6.87 6.85
CA GLU A 63 4.71 -5.54 6.56
C GLU A 63 5.61 -4.75 5.62
N LEU A 64 6.92 -4.65 5.93
CA LEU A 64 7.89 -3.98 5.07
C LEU A 64 7.94 -4.61 3.67
N ALA A 65 8.01 -5.94 3.62
CA ALA A 65 8.06 -6.67 2.34
C ALA A 65 6.80 -6.41 1.49
N CYS A 66 5.61 -6.43 2.12
CA CYS A 66 4.35 -6.16 1.43
C CYS A 66 4.24 -4.70 0.97
N MET A 67 4.66 -3.73 1.80
CA MET A 67 4.68 -2.31 1.41
C MET A 67 5.57 -2.06 0.19
N GLN A 68 6.79 -2.59 0.21
CA GLN A 68 7.74 -2.44 -0.90
C GLN A 68 7.25 -3.11 -2.19
N ALA A 69 6.70 -4.33 -2.08
CA ALA A 69 6.14 -5.03 -3.23
C ALA A 69 4.91 -4.29 -3.80
N GLY A 70 4.01 -3.81 -2.94
CA GLY A 70 2.83 -3.05 -3.33
C GLY A 70 3.18 -1.70 -3.98
N HIS A 71 4.18 -1.00 -3.44
CA HIS A 71 4.70 0.24 -4.03
C HIS A 71 5.25 0.00 -5.44
N ALA A 72 6.10 -1.00 -5.60
CA ALA A 72 6.67 -1.36 -6.89
C ALA A 72 5.60 -1.80 -7.91
N GLU A 73 4.63 -2.61 -7.48
CA GLU A 73 3.51 -3.02 -8.33
C GLU A 73 2.67 -1.81 -8.77
N TYR A 74 2.31 -0.91 -7.84
CA TYR A 74 1.53 0.30 -8.17
C TYR A 74 2.23 1.12 -9.26
N LEU A 75 3.53 1.40 -9.11
CA LEU A 75 4.30 2.13 -10.09
C LEU A 75 4.35 1.42 -11.45
N SER A 76 4.44 0.10 -11.46
CA SER A 76 4.54 -0.70 -12.70
C SER A 76 3.24 -0.74 -13.51
N ILE A 77 2.08 -0.60 -12.84
CA ILE A 77 0.76 -0.70 -13.49
C ILE A 77 0.08 0.66 -13.67
N ARG A 78 0.61 1.74 -13.06
CA ARG A 78 -0.07 3.04 -12.96
C ARG A 78 -0.44 3.61 -14.33
N GLU A 79 0.47 3.60 -15.27
CA GLU A 79 0.22 4.16 -16.61
C GLU A 79 -0.82 3.35 -17.35
N LYS A 80 -0.68 2.02 -17.34
CA LYS A 80 -1.61 1.11 -18.02
C LYS A 80 -3.03 1.22 -17.50
N LEU A 81 -3.19 1.47 -16.19
CA LEU A 81 -4.50 1.56 -15.52
C LEU A 81 -4.93 3.01 -15.25
N ASN A 82 -4.18 4.00 -15.75
CA ASN A 82 -4.43 5.43 -15.50
C ASN A 82 -4.61 5.76 -14.02
N LEU A 83 -3.72 5.21 -13.16
CA LEU A 83 -3.76 5.45 -11.72
C LEU A 83 -3.09 6.79 -11.39
N PRO A 84 -3.73 7.66 -10.60
CA PRO A 84 -3.16 8.94 -10.23
C PRO A 84 -1.97 8.77 -9.28
N LEU A 85 -0.95 9.61 -9.41
CA LEU A 85 0.16 9.74 -8.47
C LEU A 85 0.58 11.21 -8.39
N LEU A 86 0.56 11.73 -7.16
CA LEU A 86 1.12 13.05 -6.84
C LEU A 86 2.38 12.84 -6.00
N GLU A 87 3.52 13.29 -6.52
CA GLU A 87 4.81 13.23 -5.83
C GLU A 87 4.97 14.45 -4.92
N THR A 88 4.23 14.47 -3.82
CA THR A 88 4.19 15.59 -2.88
C THR A 88 5.25 15.50 -1.79
N SER A 89 5.89 14.35 -1.65
CA SER A 89 6.71 13.98 -0.48
C SER A 89 5.90 14.01 0.83
N ALA A 90 6.55 13.68 1.94
CA ALA A 90 5.96 13.76 3.27
C ALA A 90 7.00 14.30 4.26
N LEU A 91 6.55 15.03 5.27
CA LEU A 91 7.39 15.58 6.32
C LEU A 91 7.06 14.91 7.65
N VAL A 92 8.08 14.45 8.37
CA VAL A 92 7.99 14.12 9.78
C VAL A 92 8.48 15.33 10.56
N VAL A 93 7.58 15.94 11.31
CA VAL A 93 7.85 17.21 12.02
C VAL A 93 8.01 16.94 13.52
N ALA A 94 9.10 17.42 14.09
CA ALA A 94 9.34 17.40 15.53
C ALA A 94 8.89 18.72 16.17
N TRP A 95 8.08 18.63 17.22
CA TRP A 95 7.55 19.77 17.96
C TRP A 95 8.24 19.99 19.31
N SER A 96 9.11 19.05 19.72
CA SER A 96 9.89 19.12 20.94
C SER A 96 11.36 18.75 20.70
N GLU A 97 12.24 19.09 21.65
CA GLU A 97 13.65 18.70 21.58
C GLU A 97 13.84 17.17 21.66
N GLU A 98 12.97 16.48 22.41
CA GLU A 98 12.98 15.03 22.51
C GLU A 98 12.63 14.40 21.14
N GLU A 99 11.58 14.85 20.50
CA GLU A 99 11.20 14.41 19.15
C GLU A 99 12.27 14.74 18.12
N ARG A 100 12.88 15.94 18.22
CA ARG A 100 13.99 16.35 17.36
C ARG A 100 15.19 15.41 17.49
N ALA A 101 15.51 15.01 18.71
CA ALA A 101 16.60 14.06 18.97
C ALA A 101 16.33 12.66 18.39
N ALA A 102 15.07 12.29 18.16
CA ALA A 102 14.70 11.01 17.58
C ALA A 102 14.78 10.99 16.03
N LEU A 103 14.74 12.14 15.35
CA LEU A 103 14.73 12.23 13.87
C LEU A 103 15.89 11.49 13.20
N PRO A 104 17.17 11.56 13.68
CA PRO A 104 18.26 10.81 13.07
C PRO A 104 18.02 9.29 13.07
N GLY A 105 17.36 8.78 14.12
CA GLY A 105 17.00 7.37 14.22
C GLY A 105 15.95 6.96 13.16
N ILE A 106 15.01 7.85 12.85
CA ILE A 106 14.01 7.63 11.79
C ILE A 106 14.70 7.57 10.43
N VAL A 107 15.62 8.48 10.13
CA VAL A 107 16.40 8.47 8.89
C VAL A 107 17.23 7.18 8.78
N ALA A 108 17.93 6.79 9.84
CA ALA A 108 18.71 5.56 9.84
C ALA A 108 17.85 4.32 9.59
N LYS A 109 16.66 4.26 10.22
CA LYS A 109 15.68 3.19 10.00
C LYS A 109 15.19 3.16 8.54
N ALA A 110 14.83 4.30 7.97
CA ALA A 110 14.41 4.43 6.58
C ALA A 110 15.50 3.90 5.63
N HIS A 111 16.74 4.33 5.81
CA HIS A 111 17.86 3.86 4.99
C HIS A 111 18.13 2.37 5.16
N LYS A 112 17.98 1.82 6.38
CA LYS A 112 18.06 0.38 6.63
C LYS A 112 16.97 -0.39 5.89
N ASN A 113 15.78 0.18 5.77
CA ASN A 113 14.67 -0.37 5.01
C ASN A 113 14.80 -0.17 3.48
N GLY A 114 15.88 0.45 3.01
CA GLY A 114 16.13 0.66 1.59
C GLY A 114 15.53 1.95 1.02
N VAL A 115 14.85 2.77 1.83
CA VAL A 115 14.28 4.07 1.42
C VAL A 115 15.36 5.13 1.58
N LYS A 116 16.03 5.50 0.48
CA LYS A 116 17.27 6.30 0.48
C LYS A 116 17.07 7.81 0.34
N ASP A 117 15.91 8.23 -0.08
CA ASP A 117 15.51 9.62 -0.34
C ASP A 117 14.99 10.36 0.90
N VAL A 118 15.14 9.74 2.08
CA VAL A 118 14.81 10.35 3.38
C VAL A 118 16.03 11.09 3.93
N ALA A 119 15.86 12.36 4.26
CA ALA A 119 16.92 13.23 4.77
C ALA A 119 16.44 14.12 5.91
N LEU A 120 17.34 14.53 6.80
CA LEU A 120 17.09 15.59 7.77
C LEU A 120 17.11 16.94 7.05
N LEU A 121 16.07 17.73 7.31
CA LEU A 121 16.01 19.11 6.90
C LEU A 121 16.35 20.00 8.11
N THR A 122 17.20 20.99 7.90
CA THR A 122 17.46 22.06 8.85
C THR A 122 16.75 23.32 8.35
N ARG A 123 16.32 24.15 9.30
CA ARG A 123 15.81 25.50 8.96
C ARG A 123 16.91 26.38 8.41
#